data_99b259416a44a005794095727179f741
#
_entry.id   99b259416a44a005794095727179f741
#
_cell.length_a   1.000
_cell.length_b   1.000
_cell.length_c   1.000
_cell.angle_alpha   90.00
_cell.angle_beta   90.00
_cell.angle_gamma   90.00
#
_symmetry.space_group_name_H-M   'P 1'
#
loop_
_entity.id
_entity.type
_entity.pdbx_description
1 polymer ?
#
loop_
_entity_poly.entity_id
_entity_poly.type
_entity_poly.pdbx_seq_one_letter_code
_entity_poly.pdbx_strand_id
1 'polypeptide(L)'
;SDWVTSYCVLLSNDSHSWVTVKNGSDDMIFKANQEKEIPVLNDFPTPVIARYIRINPRSWYPEGNICMRVEILGCPMPDPNNYYHRRNEVTTTDDLDFKHHSYKEMRQLMKIVNEQCPNITRIYNIGKSYQGMKLYAIEISDNPGEHEIGEPEFHYSSGAHGNEVLGRELLLLLMQFMCQEYLAGNPRIKHLVEETRIHFLPSINPDGYEKACEVGSELVGWSLGRWTHDGIDINHNFPDLNSVLWEGEERRNVYRKMNNHHLPIPEWYLSENATVAVETRAVIAWMEKFPFVLGGNIQGGELVVTYPFDMTRFGTKVHEYSATPDDHVFRWLAFSYASTHRVMTDANRRVCHTDDFAKEDGTINGASWHTVAGSMNDFSYLHTNCFEISMYVGCDKFPHESELPDQWENNRESFLVFMEQVHRGIKGLVQDQHGRGIPNAVISVEGINHDVTTAIDGDYWRLLNPGEYKVTAKAEGYSSATRNCGVGYDMGATLCHFVLARTNLSRIKEIMEKFGKQPINLSLKRFRRVRHRRRQL
;
A
#
# COMPACT_ATOMS: atom_id res chain seq x y z
N SER A 1 -12.38 1.48 25.84
CA SER A 1 -12.65 0.77 24.56
C SER A 1 -14.13 0.88 24.28
N ASP A 2 -14.48 1.55 23.17
CA ASP A 2 -15.85 1.95 22.91
C ASP A 2 -16.22 1.54 21.47
N TRP A 3 -17.17 0.64 21.31
CA TRP A 3 -17.72 0.25 20.02
C TRP A 3 -19.14 -0.30 20.14
N VAL A 4 -19.90 -0.18 19.07
CA VAL A 4 -21.23 -0.76 18.93
C VAL A 4 -21.12 -2.19 18.42
N THR A 5 -21.85 -3.11 19.03
CA THR A 5 -21.87 -4.54 18.69
C THR A 5 -23.09 -4.95 17.86
N SER A 6 -24.17 -4.14 17.87
CA SER A 6 -25.28 -4.31 16.94
C SER A 6 -26.08 -3.02 16.77
N TYR A 7 -26.74 -2.88 15.62
CA TYR A 7 -27.57 -1.73 15.28
C TYR A 7 -28.70 -2.11 14.35
N CYS A 8 -29.70 -1.24 14.21
CA CYS A 8 -30.68 -1.30 13.14
C CYS A 8 -30.63 -0.01 12.29
N VAL A 9 -31.12 -0.10 11.09
CA VAL A 9 -31.12 0.99 10.10
C VAL A 9 -32.55 1.41 9.79
N LEU A 10 -32.77 2.72 9.81
CA LEU A 10 -34.04 3.32 9.41
C LEU A 10 -33.80 4.21 8.18
N LEU A 11 -34.73 4.21 7.26
CA LEU A 11 -34.70 4.91 6.00
C LEU A 11 -35.83 5.95 5.95
N SER A 12 -35.57 7.08 5.34
CA SER A 12 -36.58 8.13 5.13
C SER A 12 -36.31 8.91 3.85
N ASN A 13 -37.38 9.42 3.23
CA ASN A 13 -37.31 10.33 2.09
C ASN A 13 -37.62 11.79 2.47
N ASP A 14 -38.24 12.01 3.62
CA ASP A 14 -38.76 13.30 4.07
C ASP A 14 -38.17 13.77 5.42
N SER A 15 -37.31 12.98 6.05
CA SER A 15 -36.74 13.15 7.39
C SER A 15 -37.73 13.06 8.56
N HIS A 16 -39.02 12.83 8.28
CA HIS A 16 -40.10 12.76 9.29
C HIS A 16 -40.63 11.33 9.43
N SER A 17 -40.90 10.68 8.32
CA SER A 17 -41.42 9.30 8.27
C SER A 17 -40.24 8.33 8.13
N TRP A 18 -40.09 7.41 9.08
CA TRP A 18 -38.99 6.46 9.11
C TRP A 18 -39.47 5.02 8.99
N VAL A 19 -38.83 4.25 8.15
CA VAL A 19 -39.11 2.82 7.93
C VAL A 19 -37.82 2.04 8.30
N THR A 20 -37.97 1.08 9.21
CA THR A 20 -36.86 0.19 9.57
C THR A 20 -36.59 -0.82 8.45
N VAL A 21 -35.33 -1.08 8.13
CA VAL A 21 -34.94 -2.17 7.25
C VAL A 21 -35.33 -3.50 7.86
N LYS A 22 -35.99 -4.37 7.11
CA LYS A 22 -36.56 -5.64 7.59
C LYS A 22 -35.88 -6.83 6.95
N ASN A 23 -35.85 -7.92 7.70
CA ASN A 23 -35.58 -9.26 7.19
C ASN A 23 -36.86 -10.10 7.36
N GLY A 24 -37.63 -10.26 6.30
CA GLY A 24 -38.98 -10.82 6.37
C GLY A 24 -39.95 -9.88 7.08
N SER A 25 -40.61 -10.33 8.16
CA SER A 25 -41.54 -9.53 8.96
C SER A 25 -40.86 -8.71 10.05
N ASP A 26 -39.64 -9.06 10.45
CA ASP A 26 -38.99 -8.53 11.62
C ASP A 26 -37.97 -7.42 11.26
N ASP A 27 -37.72 -6.51 12.19
CA ASP A 27 -36.71 -5.49 12.04
C ASP A 27 -35.33 -6.15 11.97
N MET A 28 -34.56 -5.79 10.94
CA MET A 28 -33.23 -6.33 10.75
C MET A 28 -32.25 -5.73 11.77
N ILE A 29 -31.57 -6.61 12.50
CA ILE A 29 -30.48 -6.24 13.38
C ILE A 29 -29.16 -6.63 12.72
N PHE A 30 -28.35 -5.64 12.40
CA PHE A 30 -27.04 -5.81 11.86
C PHE A 30 -26.03 -6.08 12.98
N LYS A 31 -25.16 -7.07 12.79
CA LYS A 31 -24.02 -7.29 13.66
C LYS A 31 -22.97 -6.22 13.36
N ALA A 32 -22.46 -5.59 14.37
CA ALA A 32 -21.42 -4.58 14.24
C ALA A 32 -20.07 -5.08 14.80
N ASN A 33 -19.22 -4.18 15.25
CA ASN A 33 -17.86 -4.45 15.63
C ASN A 33 -17.74 -5.46 16.80
N GLN A 34 -16.77 -6.35 16.70
CA GLN A 34 -16.34 -7.23 17.79
C GLN A 34 -15.11 -6.64 18.52
N GLU A 35 -14.43 -5.72 17.86
CA GLU A 35 -13.27 -4.99 18.36
C GLU A 35 -13.27 -3.55 17.80
N LYS A 36 -12.44 -2.71 18.37
CA LYS A 36 -12.47 -1.26 18.17
C LYS A 36 -11.95 -0.81 16.79
N GLU A 37 -11.05 -1.56 16.15
CA GLU A 37 -10.23 -1.06 15.05
C GLU A 37 -10.57 -1.65 13.68
N ILE A 38 -11.36 -2.72 13.64
CA ILE A 38 -11.71 -3.40 12.40
C ILE A 38 -13.13 -3.03 12.00
N PRO A 39 -13.32 -2.44 10.82
CA PRO A 39 -14.65 -2.17 10.30
C PRO A 39 -15.37 -3.47 9.94
N VAL A 40 -16.69 -3.46 10.07
CA VAL A 40 -17.57 -4.56 9.71
C VAL A 40 -18.46 -4.10 8.56
N LEU A 41 -18.37 -4.80 7.43
CA LEU A 41 -19.23 -4.57 6.28
C LEU A 41 -20.59 -5.26 6.50
N ASN A 42 -21.69 -4.53 6.24
CA ASN A 42 -23.04 -5.04 6.29
C ASN A 42 -23.81 -4.62 5.04
N ASP A 43 -24.34 -5.60 4.33
CA ASP A 43 -25.18 -5.36 3.16
C ASP A 43 -26.66 -5.32 3.52
N PHE A 44 -27.43 -4.52 2.78
CA PHE A 44 -28.88 -4.59 2.83
C PHE A 44 -29.38 -5.86 2.12
N PRO A 45 -30.43 -6.53 2.67
CA PRO A 45 -30.98 -7.75 2.05
C PRO A 45 -31.48 -7.54 0.61
N THR A 46 -31.88 -6.33 0.31
CA THR A 46 -32.25 -5.85 -1.02
C THR A 46 -31.78 -4.42 -1.19
N PRO A 47 -31.41 -3.98 -2.40
CA PRO A 47 -31.08 -2.59 -2.65
C PRO A 47 -32.18 -1.65 -2.19
N VAL A 48 -31.82 -0.60 -1.46
CA VAL A 48 -32.75 0.38 -0.91
C VAL A 48 -32.48 1.76 -1.50
N ILE A 49 -33.53 2.53 -1.71
CA ILE A 49 -33.47 3.93 -2.15
C ILE A 49 -33.98 4.79 -1.00
N ALA A 50 -33.13 5.67 -0.49
CA ALA A 50 -33.48 6.58 0.58
C ALA A 50 -32.69 7.88 0.47
N ARG A 51 -33.29 8.98 0.91
CA ARG A 51 -32.64 10.28 1.01
C ARG A 51 -31.92 10.46 2.34
N TYR A 52 -32.44 9.85 3.39
CA TYR A 52 -31.92 9.90 4.76
C TYR A 52 -31.78 8.50 5.31
N ILE A 53 -30.66 8.25 5.97
CA ILE A 53 -30.34 7.01 6.67
C ILE A 53 -30.08 7.33 8.13
N ARG A 54 -30.73 6.58 9.03
CA ARG A 54 -30.51 6.69 10.47
C ARG A 54 -30.00 5.36 10.99
N ILE A 55 -28.83 5.39 11.62
CA ILE A 55 -28.25 4.25 12.32
C ILE A 55 -28.70 4.33 13.78
N ASN A 56 -29.27 3.25 14.29
CA ASN A 56 -29.74 3.17 15.67
C ASN A 56 -29.01 2.03 16.40
N PRO A 57 -27.99 2.31 17.22
CA PRO A 57 -27.29 1.32 18.03
C PRO A 57 -28.25 0.56 18.94
N ARG A 58 -28.10 -0.76 19.02
CA ARG A 58 -28.90 -1.65 19.87
C ARG A 58 -28.11 -2.26 21.02
N SER A 59 -26.85 -2.55 20.77
CA SER A 59 -25.94 -3.04 21.80
C SER A 59 -24.53 -2.51 21.52
N TRP A 60 -23.71 -2.44 22.58
CA TRP A 60 -22.33 -1.95 22.55
C TRP A 60 -21.48 -2.71 23.55
N TYR A 61 -20.18 -2.49 23.55
CA TYR A 61 -19.26 -3.11 24.48
C TYR A 61 -19.68 -2.79 25.93
N PRO A 62 -19.86 -3.81 26.79
CA PRO A 62 -20.50 -3.62 28.10
C PRO A 62 -19.80 -2.66 29.06
N GLU A 63 -18.48 -2.53 28.93
CA GLU A 63 -17.64 -1.66 29.78
C GLU A 63 -17.32 -0.32 29.11
N GLY A 64 -17.92 -0.03 27.95
CA GLY A 64 -17.68 1.16 27.14
C GLY A 64 -18.89 2.05 26.95
N ASN A 65 -18.67 3.17 26.25
CA ASN A 65 -19.74 4.07 25.83
C ASN A 65 -20.22 3.72 24.42
N ILE A 66 -21.38 4.25 24.03
CA ILE A 66 -21.88 4.14 22.68
C ILE A 66 -20.99 5.01 21.79
N CYS A 67 -20.10 4.37 21.03
CA CYS A 67 -19.25 5.02 20.04
C CYS A 67 -19.33 4.25 18.73
N MET A 68 -19.63 4.95 17.63
CA MET A 68 -19.79 4.34 16.33
C MET A 68 -19.37 5.32 15.24
N ARG A 69 -18.58 4.83 14.31
CA ARG A 69 -18.34 5.47 13.03
C ARG A 69 -18.96 4.62 11.94
N VAL A 70 -19.59 5.27 10.97
CA VAL A 70 -20.29 4.59 9.88
C VAL A 70 -19.93 5.27 8.58
N GLU A 71 -19.66 4.46 7.56
CA GLU A 71 -19.61 4.85 6.18
C GLU A 71 -20.77 4.17 5.43
N ILE A 72 -21.39 4.89 4.50
CA ILE A 72 -22.49 4.38 3.71
C ILE A 72 -22.00 4.21 2.29
N LEU A 73 -21.92 2.97 1.86
CA LEU A 73 -21.53 2.60 0.50
C LEU A 73 -22.78 2.49 -0.38
N GLY A 74 -22.77 3.14 -1.52
CA GLY A 74 -23.87 3.10 -2.45
C GLY A 74 -23.69 4.04 -3.63
N CYS A 75 -24.59 3.96 -4.61
CA CYS A 75 -24.60 4.85 -5.75
C CYS A 75 -25.48 6.07 -5.46
N PRO A 76 -24.99 7.30 -5.55
CA PRO A 76 -25.83 8.47 -5.45
C PRO A 76 -26.82 8.48 -6.62
N MET A 77 -28.11 8.52 -6.30
CA MET A 77 -29.14 8.72 -7.33
C MET A 77 -29.21 10.21 -7.70
N PRO A 78 -29.35 10.53 -8.99
CA PRO A 78 -29.47 11.91 -9.43
C PRO A 78 -30.68 12.58 -8.76
N ASP A 79 -30.43 13.64 -7.97
CA ASP A 79 -31.49 14.52 -7.52
C ASP A 79 -31.87 15.42 -8.72
N PRO A 80 -33.11 15.32 -9.26
CA PRO A 80 -33.50 16.14 -10.38
C PRO A 80 -33.44 17.66 -10.10
N ASN A 81 -33.33 18.05 -8.82
CA ASN A 81 -33.22 19.44 -8.39
C ASN A 81 -31.76 19.86 -8.10
N ASN A 82 -30.78 18.97 -8.19
CA ASN A 82 -29.40 19.27 -7.84
C ASN A 82 -28.47 19.14 -9.06
N TYR A 83 -28.32 20.23 -9.77
CA TYR A 83 -27.52 20.34 -11.00
C TYR A 83 -26.02 20.11 -10.77
N TYR A 84 -25.54 20.16 -9.52
CA TYR A 84 -24.12 20.04 -9.19
C TYR A 84 -23.62 18.59 -9.07
N HIS A 85 -24.48 17.60 -8.81
CA HIS A 85 -24.08 16.19 -8.71
C HIS A 85 -23.97 15.47 -10.06
N ARG A 86 -24.47 16.03 -11.16
CA ARG A 86 -24.35 15.42 -12.49
C ARG A 86 -22.95 15.39 -13.09
N ARG A 87 -21.98 16.08 -12.49
CA ARG A 87 -20.59 16.10 -12.99
C ARG A 87 -19.68 15.01 -12.41
N ASN A 88 -20.11 14.30 -11.39
CA ASN A 88 -19.32 13.25 -10.74
C ASN A 88 -19.80 11.82 -11.07
N GLU A 89 -20.79 11.66 -11.94
CA GLU A 89 -21.01 10.36 -12.55
C GLU A 89 -19.81 10.11 -13.47
N VAL A 90 -19.02 9.11 -13.10
CA VAL A 90 -18.03 8.53 -14.01
C VAL A 90 -18.81 8.09 -15.24
N THR A 91 -18.85 8.98 -16.22
CA THR A 91 -19.50 8.70 -17.48
C THR A 91 -18.64 7.74 -18.25
N THR A 92 -19.16 6.54 -18.41
CA THR A 92 -18.92 5.63 -19.51
C THR A 92 -17.44 5.29 -19.83
N THR A 93 -17.10 4.05 -19.58
CA THR A 93 -15.96 3.30 -20.10
C THR A 93 -15.91 3.20 -21.63
N ASP A 94 -16.69 3.99 -22.36
CA ASP A 94 -16.94 3.81 -23.79
C ASP A 94 -15.72 4.04 -24.68
N ASP A 95 -14.67 4.71 -24.18
CA ASP A 95 -13.45 5.00 -24.94
C ASP A 95 -12.22 4.19 -24.50
N LEU A 96 -12.38 3.16 -23.64
CA LEU A 96 -11.27 2.29 -23.23
C LEU A 96 -11.07 1.11 -24.20
N ASP A 97 -9.81 0.72 -24.41
CA ASP A 97 -9.46 -0.38 -25.30
C ASP A 97 -9.58 -1.74 -24.61
N PHE A 98 -10.77 -2.34 -24.63
CA PHE A 98 -11.07 -3.63 -24.01
C PHE A 98 -10.64 -4.80 -24.89
N LYS A 99 -9.35 -5.12 -24.85
CA LYS A 99 -8.80 -6.32 -25.53
C LYS A 99 -7.57 -6.83 -24.77
N HIS A 100 -7.12 -8.03 -25.12
CA HIS A 100 -5.85 -8.55 -24.66
C HIS A 100 -4.72 -8.05 -25.57
N HIS A 101 -3.84 -7.23 -25.02
CA HIS A 101 -2.73 -6.62 -25.75
C HIS A 101 -1.52 -7.54 -25.80
N SER A 102 -0.98 -7.83 -26.97
CA SER A 102 0.37 -8.37 -27.11
C SER A 102 1.41 -7.41 -26.50
N TYR A 103 2.62 -7.87 -26.27
CA TYR A 103 3.70 -7.00 -25.77
C TYR A 103 3.91 -5.75 -26.64
N LYS A 104 3.81 -5.92 -27.96
CA LYS A 104 3.94 -4.80 -28.91
C LYS A 104 2.80 -3.80 -28.75
N GLU A 105 1.57 -4.28 -28.65
CA GLU A 105 0.38 -3.45 -28.50
C GLU A 105 0.34 -2.76 -27.13
N MET A 106 0.74 -3.45 -26.04
CA MET A 106 0.92 -2.83 -24.73
C MET A 106 1.85 -1.61 -24.81
N ARG A 107 3.02 -1.76 -25.43
CA ARG A 107 3.96 -0.65 -25.59
C ARG A 107 3.38 0.49 -26.42
N GLN A 108 2.63 0.16 -27.46
CA GLN A 108 1.96 1.16 -28.30
C GLN A 108 0.89 1.91 -27.51
N LEU A 109 0.09 1.20 -26.72
CA LEU A 109 -0.94 1.80 -25.86
C LEU A 109 -0.31 2.72 -24.81
N MET A 110 0.72 2.26 -24.10
CA MET A 110 1.45 3.11 -23.15
C MET A 110 1.98 4.39 -23.82
N LYS A 111 2.49 4.28 -25.05
CA LYS A 111 2.96 5.43 -25.82
C LYS A 111 1.81 6.38 -26.19
N ILE A 112 0.65 5.87 -26.58
CA ILE A 112 -0.55 6.67 -26.86
C ILE A 112 -0.98 7.43 -25.62
N VAL A 113 -1.06 6.77 -24.45
CA VAL A 113 -1.40 7.40 -23.18
C VAL A 113 -0.40 8.52 -22.85
N ASN A 114 0.90 8.28 -23.05
CA ASN A 114 1.91 9.30 -22.81
C ASN A 114 1.82 10.47 -23.81
N GLU A 115 1.44 10.24 -25.05
CA GLU A 115 1.23 11.27 -26.06
C GLU A 115 -0.04 12.10 -25.79
N GLN A 116 -1.08 11.49 -25.22
CA GLN A 116 -2.31 12.16 -24.82
C GLN A 116 -2.14 12.98 -23.53
N CYS A 117 -1.36 12.49 -22.59
CA CYS A 117 -1.12 13.10 -21.28
C CYS A 117 0.37 13.38 -21.02
N PRO A 118 1.09 14.11 -21.90
CA PRO A 118 2.54 14.24 -21.83
C PRO A 118 3.03 15.01 -20.60
N ASN A 119 2.18 15.85 -20.01
CA ASN A 119 2.54 16.68 -18.86
C ASN A 119 2.47 15.92 -17.53
N ILE A 120 1.74 14.80 -17.48
CA ILE A 120 1.53 14.03 -16.25
C ILE A 120 2.03 12.59 -16.36
N THR A 121 2.59 12.17 -17.49
CA THR A 121 3.04 10.79 -17.68
C THR A 121 4.49 10.71 -18.13
N ARG A 122 5.18 9.67 -17.69
CA ARG A 122 6.53 9.32 -18.14
C ARG A 122 6.70 7.82 -18.22
N ILE A 123 7.08 7.32 -19.39
CA ILE A 123 7.42 5.91 -19.57
C ILE A 123 8.91 5.69 -19.28
N TYR A 124 9.22 4.69 -18.49
CA TYR A 124 10.59 4.29 -18.21
C TYR A 124 10.75 2.76 -18.19
N ASN A 125 11.98 2.29 -18.11
CA ASN A 125 12.32 0.88 -18.12
C ASN A 125 13.05 0.51 -16.83
N ILE A 126 12.61 -0.55 -16.16
CA ILE A 126 13.21 -1.03 -14.91
C ILE A 126 14.23 -2.15 -15.12
N GLY A 127 14.24 -2.81 -16.28
CA GLY A 127 15.10 -3.93 -16.60
C GLY A 127 14.67 -4.67 -17.86
N LYS A 128 15.12 -5.89 -17.98
CA LYS A 128 14.77 -6.78 -19.09
C LYS A 128 14.39 -8.15 -18.55
N SER A 129 13.48 -8.84 -19.26
CA SER A 129 13.19 -10.25 -19.04
C SER A 129 14.36 -11.13 -19.48
N TYR A 130 14.27 -12.41 -19.18
CA TYR A 130 15.27 -13.41 -19.61
C TYR A 130 15.48 -13.42 -21.13
N GLN A 131 14.43 -13.28 -21.93
CA GLN A 131 14.53 -13.17 -23.40
C GLN A 131 14.88 -11.76 -23.90
N GLY A 132 15.13 -10.82 -23.00
CA GLY A 132 15.57 -9.46 -23.33
C GLY A 132 14.45 -8.46 -23.61
N MET A 133 13.19 -8.80 -23.37
CA MET A 133 12.08 -7.86 -23.43
C MET A 133 12.18 -6.85 -22.29
N LYS A 134 12.02 -5.56 -22.59
CA LYS A 134 12.10 -4.49 -21.59
C LYS A 134 10.89 -4.54 -20.66
N LEU A 135 11.13 -4.37 -19.38
CA LEU A 135 10.09 -4.22 -18.36
C LEU A 135 9.71 -2.74 -18.25
N TYR A 136 8.64 -2.37 -18.94
CA TYR A 136 8.19 -0.98 -18.99
C TYR A 136 7.28 -0.64 -17.80
N ALA A 137 7.55 0.51 -17.19
CA ALA A 137 6.65 1.16 -16.25
C ALA A 137 6.22 2.52 -16.79
N ILE A 138 5.04 2.98 -16.36
CA ILE A 138 4.56 4.34 -16.56
C ILE A 138 4.40 5.01 -15.21
N GLU A 139 4.88 6.22 -15.12
CA GLU A 139 4.70 7.12 -13.98
C GLU A 139 3.62 8.13 -14.31
N ILE A 140 2.75 8.40 -13.36
CA ILE A 140 1.67 9.39 -13.45
C ILE A 140 1.78 10.30 -12.22
N SER A 141 2.05 11.59 -12.45
CA SER A 141 2.20 12.63 -11.44
C SER A 141 2.10 13.99 -12.16
N ASP A 142 1.85 15.07 -11.48
CA ASP A 142 1.85 16.41 -12.07
C ASP A 142 3.27 16.91 -12.42
N ASN A 143 4.31 16.27 -11.85
CA ASN A 143 5.73 16.53 -12.16
C ASN A 143 6.50 15.21 -12.43
N PRO A 144 6.21 14.50 -13.54
CA PRO A 144 6.76 13.18 -13.77
C PRO A 144 8.28 13.21 -13.98
N GLY A 145 8.97 12.36 -13.23
CA GLY A 145 10.43 12.23 -13.25
C GLY A 145 11.13 12.79 -12.02
N GLU A 146 10.46 13.61 -11.24
CA GLU A 146 11.01 14.25 -10.05
C GLU A 146 10.30 13.72 -8.78
N HIS A 147 11.04 13.58 -7.71
CA HIS A 147 10.48 13.32 -6.39
C HIS A 147 10.14 14.64 -5.71
N GLU A 148 8.91 14.79 -5.25
CA GLU A 148 8.46 16.00 -4.58
C GLU A 148 8.28 15.78 -3.08
N ILE A 149 8.79 16.74 -2.29
CA ILE A 149 8.71 16.68 -0.84
C ILE A 149 7.25 16.72 -0.39
N GLY A 150 6.80 15.68 0.30
CA GLY A 150 5.44 15.60 0.82
C GLY A 150 4.47 14.87 -0.10
N GLU A 151 4.92 14.42 -1.28
CA GLU A 151 4.17 13.60 -2.21
C GLU A 151 4.58 12.12 -2.05
N PRO A 152 3.67 11.22 -1.59
CA PRO A 152 4.00 9.82 -1.40
C PRO A 152 4.10 9.09 -2.74
N GLU A 153 5.02 8.11 -2.81
CA GLU A 153 5.14 7.26 -3.99
C GLU A 153 4.32 5.97 -3.81
N PHE A 154 3.52 5.68 -4.82
CA PHE A 154 2.63 4.53 -4.89
C PHE A 154 2.94 3.66 -6.10
N HIS A 155 2.76 2.34 -6.00
CA HIS A 155 2.85 1.49 -7.18
C HIS A 155 1.77 0.41 -7.26
N TYR A 156 1.40 0.09 -8.49
CA TYR A 156 0.78 -1.19 -8.87
C TYR A 156 1.70 -1.97 -9.78
N SER A 157 1.81 -3.26 -9.55
CA SER A 157 2.50 -4.19 -10.44
C SER A 157 1.62 -5.38 -10.79
N SER A 158 1.87 -6.02 -11.91
CA SER A 158 1.10 -7.16 -12.38
C SER A 158 1.96 -8.13 -13.21
N GLY A 159 1.44 -9.32 -13.45
CA GLY A 159 2.04 -10.29 -14.34
C GLY A 159 3.34 -10.91 -13.83
N ALA A 160 3.51 -11.08 -12.52
CA ALA A 160 4.54 -11.96 -11.95
C ALA A 160 4.37 -13.39 -12.48
N HIS A 161 3.13 -13.87 -12.55
CA HIS A 161 2.75 -15.02 -13.35
C HIS A 161 2.26 -14.53 -14.73
N GLY A 162 2.94 -14.92 -15.79
CA GLY A 162 2.63 -14.42 -17.13
C GLY A 162 1.25 -14.83 -17.66
N ASN A 163 0.69 -15.93 -17.19
CA ASN A 163 -0.64 -16.40 -17.56
C ASN A 163 -1.80 -15.77 -16.76
N GLU A 164 -1.51 -14.92 -15.80
CA GLU A 164 -2.50 -14.12 -15.06
C GLU A 164 -2.72 -12.79 -15.80
N VAL A 165 -3.35 -12.90 -16.94
CA VAL A 165 -3.45 -11.86 -17.96
C VAL A 165 -4.37 -10.71 -17.55
N LEU A 166 -5.41 -11.01 -16.78
CA LEU A 166 -6.42 -10.03 -16.38
C LEU A 166 -5.80 -8.81 -15.69
N GLY A 167 -4.92 -9.02 -14.71
CA GLY A 167 -4.32 -7.93 -13.94
C GLY A 167 -3.53 -6.96 -14.82
N ARG A 168 -2.82 -7.46 -15.83
CA ARG A 168 -2.13 -6.63 -16.80
C ARG A 168 -3.09 -5.73 -17.59
N GLU A 169 -4.17 -6.30 -18.10
CA GLU A 169 -5.15 -5.54 -18.87
C GLU A 169 -5.88 -4.50 -18.00
N LEU A 170 -6.20 -4.84 -16.74
CA LEU A 170 -6.79 -3.89 -15.80
C LEU A 170 -5.87 -2.70 -15.52
N LEU A 171 -4.55 -2.91 -15.43
CA LEU A 171 -3.62 -1.78 -15.29
C LEU A 171 -3.52 -0.95 -16.56
N LEU A 172 -3.59 -1.56 -17.75
CA LEU A 172 -3.64 -0.83 -19.00
C LEU A 172 -4.91 0.02 -19.13
N LEU A 173 -6.05 -0.50 -18.69
CA LEU A 173 -7.30 0.25 -18.60
C LEU A 173 -7.21 1.39 -17.57
N LEU A 174 -6.61 1.14 -16.40
CA LEU A 174 -6.46 2.14 -15.36
C LEU A 174 -5.61 3.35 -15.81
N MET A 175 -4.51 3.11 -16.53
CA MET A 175 -3.70 4.22 -17.02
C MET A 175 -4.41 5.05 -18.11
N GLN A 176 -5.21 4.40 -18.99
CA GLN A 176 -6.05 5.11 -19.96
C GLN A 176 -7.12 5.94 -19.24
N PHE A 177 -7.82 5.32 -18.29
CA PHE A 177 -8.86 5.95 -17.49
C PHE A 177 -8.33 7.18 -16.75
N MET A 178 -7.21 7.06 -16.04
CA MET A 178 -6.63 8.19 -15.30
C MET A 178 -6.24 9.35 -16.22
N CYS A 179 -5.67 9.06 -17.39
CA CYS A 179 -5.35 10.10 -18.38
C CYS A 179 -6.62 10.79 -18.90
N GLN A 180 -7.63 10.05 -19.30
CA GLN A 180 -8.89 10.60 -19.84
C GLN A 180 -9.63 11.45 -18.79
N GLU A 181 -9.77 10.92 -17.58
CA GLU A 181 -10.46 11.60 -16.47
C GLU A 181 -9.69 12.85 -15.98
N TYR A 182 -8.37 12.82 -16.00
CA TYR A 182 -7.56 13.98 -15.71
C TYR A 182 -7.82 15.10 -16.73
N LEU A 183 -7.82 14.78 -18.04
CA LEU A 183 -8.12 15.72 -19.12
C LEU A 183 -9.56 16.22 -19.06
N ALA A 184 -10.50 15.38 -18.66
CA ALA A 184 -11.90 15.74 -18.44
C ALA A 184 -12.09 16.66 -17.22
N GLY A 185 -11.08 16.79 -16.37
CA GLY A 185 -11.11 17.65 -15.20
C GLY A 185 -11.77 17.01 -13.99
N ASN A 186 -11.83 15.67 -13.91
CA ASN A 186 -12.34 14.96 -12.75
C ASN A 186 -11.54 15.35 -11.48
N PRO A 187 -12.19 15.95 -10.47
CA PRO A 187 -11.48 16.51 -9.32
C PRO A 187 -10.79 15.44 -8.46
N ARG A 188 -11.35 14.22 -8.39
CA ARG A 188 -10.77 13.10 -7.65
C ARG A 188 -9.47 12.62 -8.31
N ILE A 189 -9.51 12.41 -9.62
CA ILE A 189 -8.32 11.97 -10.38
C ILE A 189 -7.27 13.05 -10.42
N LYS A 190 -7.65 14.33 -10.56
CA LYS A 190 -6.71 15.44 -10.44
C LYS A 190 -6.00 15.45 -9.10
N HIS A 191 -6.75 15.34 -8.01
CA HIS A 191 -6.19 15.30 -6.66
C HIS A 191 -5.23 14.11 -6.48
N LEU A 192 -5.59 12.92 -6.98
CA LEU A 192 -4.69 11.76 -6.94
C LEU A 192 -3.39 12.00 -7.70
N VAL A 193 -3.45 12.59 -8.89
CA VAL A 193 -2.28 12.87 -9.74
C VAL A 193 -1.41 14.01 -9.18
N GLU A 194 -2.03 15.01 -8.55
CA GLU A 194 -1.35 16.19 -8.00
C GLU A 194 -0.74 15.93 -6.60
N GLU A 195 -1.19 14.90 -5.88
CA GLU A 195 -0.76 14.64 -4.51
C GLU A 195 -0.07 13.27 -4.34
N THR A 196 0.07 12.50 -5.43
CA THR A 196 0.64 11.15 -5.38
C THR A 196 1.46 10.85 -6.63
N ARG A 197 2.70 10.46 -6.45
CA ARG A 197 3.53 9.96 -7.54
C ARG A 197 3.24 8.47 -7.77
N ILE A 198 2.54 8.16 -8.85
CA ILE A 198 1.96 6.85 -9.13
C ILE A 198 2.80 6.13 -10.18
N HIS A 199 3.09 4.84 -9.95
CA HIS A 199 3.85 4.00 -10.87
C HIS A 199 3.07 2.73 -11.21
N PHE A 200 2.90 2.44 -12.49
CA PHE A 200 2.31 1.18 -12.96
C PHE A 200 3.34 0.35 -13.72
N LEU A 201 3.52 -0.90 -13.28
CA LEU A 201 4.34 -1.91 -13.91
C LEU A 201 3.45 -3.06 -14.40
N PRO A 202 2.89 -2.99 -15.62
CA PRO A 202 1.83 -3.90 -16.05
C PRO A 202 2.29 -5.32 -16.33
N SER A 203 3.60 -5.56 -16.57
CA SER A 203 4.08 -6.89 -16.94
C SER A 203 5.47 -7.16 -16.40
N ILE A 204 5.55 -7.91 -15.28
CA ILE A 204 6.83 -8.35 -14.69
C ILE A 204 7.42 -9.51 -15.49
N ASN A 205 6.58 -10.45 -15.97
CA ASN A 205 6.98 -11.62 -16.74
C ASN A 205 6.38 -11.59 -18.16
N PRO A 206 6.88 -10.72 -19.04
CA PRO A 206 6.39 -10.63 -20.42
C PRO A 206 6.68 -11.89 -21.23
N ASP A 207 7.76 -12.64 -20.93
CA ASP A 207 8.09 -13.89 -21.62
C ASP A 207 7.02 -14.97 -21.39
N GLY A 208 6.55 -15.10 -20.14
CA GLY A 208 5.45 -15.99 -19.79
C GLY A 208 4.11 -15.54 -20.37
N TYR A 209 3.88 -14.24 -20.40
CA TYR A 209 2.68 -13.67 -21.01
C TYR A 209 2.55 -14.03 -22.50
N GLU A 210 3.59 -13.81 -23.28
CA GLU A 210 3.56 -14.12 -24.72
C GLU A 210 3.28 -15.61 -24.97
N LYS A 211 3.86 -16.52 -24.17
CA LYS A 211 3.55 -17.95 -24.24
C LYS A 211 2.06 -18.25 -23.96
N ALA A 212 1.46 -17.57 -22.99
CA ALA A 212 0.04 -17.76 -22.67
C ALA A 212 -0.86 -17.22 -23.80
N CYS A 213 -0.51 -16.06 -24.38
CA CYS A 213 -1.26 -15.43 -25.45
C CYS A 213 -1.18 -16.19 -26.79
N GLU A 214 -0.04 -16.84 -27.11
CA GLU A 214 0.09 -17.67 -28.30
C GLU A 214 -0.93 -18.81 -28.35
N VAL A 215 -1.31 -19.35 -27.17
CA VAL A 215 -2.25 -20.47 -27.06
C VAL A 215 -3.68 -19.97 -26.89
N GLY A 216 -3.86 -18.79 -26.30
CA GLY A 216 -5.16 -18.15 -26.07
C GLY A 216 -5.88 -18.61 -24.81
N SER A 217 -6.92 -17.86 -24.43
CA SER A 217 -7.65 -18.01 -23.17
C SER A 217 -8.25 -19.40 -22.93
N GLU A 218 -8.72 -20.04 -23.98
CA GLU A 218 -9.40 -21.34 -23.88
C GLU A 218 -8.44 -22.53 -23.66
N LEU A 219 -7.17 -22.40 -24.02
CA LEU A 219 -6.21 -23.50 -24.06
C LEU A 219 -5.02 -23.32 -23.11
N VAL A 220 -4.82 -22.15 -22.53
CA VAL A 220 -3.64 -21.84 -21.73
C VAL A 220 -3.49 -22.72 -20.48
N GLY A 221 -4.59 -23.17 -19.91
CA GLY A 221 -4.60 -23.98 -18.71
C GLY A 221 -3.96 -23.28 -17.51
N TRP A 222 -3.68 -24.06 -16.45
CA TRP A 222 -3.22 -23.50 -15.16
C TRP A 222 -1.74 -23.11 -15.13
N SER A 223 -0.87 -23.79 -15.90
CA SER A 223 0.59 -23.72 -15.75
C SER A 223 1.32 -23.04 -16.91
N LEU A 224 0.76 -23.06 -18.11
CA LEU A 224 1.44 -22.50 -19.29
C LEU A 224 1.58 -20.98 -19.14
N GLY A 225 2.81 -20.48 -19.27
CA GLY A 225 3.13 -19.07 -19.10
C GLY A 225 3.21 -18.58 -17.65
N ARG A 226 2.99 -19.46 -16.66
CA ARG A 226 3.08 -19.09 -15.24
C ARG A 226 4.49 -18.63 -14.86
N TRP A 227 5.48 -19.47 -15.11
CA TRP A 227 6.88 -19.24 -14.75
C TRP A 227 7.62 -18.35 -15.76
N THR A 228 8.76 -17.82 -15.34
CA THR A 228 9.71 -17.15 -16.23
C THR A 228 10.20 -18.12 -17.32
N HIS A 229 10.93 -17.61 -18.30
CA HIS A 229 11.46 -18.45 -19.38
C HIS A 229 12.37 -19.57 -18.88
N ASP A 230 13.13 -19.30 -17.82
CA ASP A 230 14.05 -20.25 -17.16
C ASP A 230 13.37 -21.08 -16.04
N GLY A 231 12.05 -21.00 -15.91
CA GLY A 231 11.26 -21.87 -15.06
C GLY A 231 11.17 -21.43 -13.59
N ILE A 232 11.41 -20.17 -13.29
CA ILE A 232 11.35 -19.61 -11.93
C ILE A 232 9.96 -19.02 -11.66
N ASP A 233 9.39 -19.31 -10.49
CA ASP A 233 8.19 -18.63 -9.98
C ASP A 233 8.60 -17.34 -9.24
N ILE A 234 8.27 -16.19 -9.80
CA ILE A 234 8.65 -14.88 -9.26
C ILE A 234 8.04 -14.65 -7.87
N ASN A 235 6.83 -15.17 -7.61
CA ASN A 235 6.18 -15.01 -6.31
C ASN A 235 6.87 -15.79 -5.16
N HIS A 236 7.83 -16.65 -5.47
CA HIS A 236 8.66 -17.39 -4.52
C HIS A 236 10.15 -17.06 -4.65
N ASN A 237 10.50 -15.98 -5.34
CA ASN A 237 11.88 -15.74 -5.74
C ASN A 237 12.52 -14.49 -5.13
N PHE A 238 11.79 -13.74 -4.29
CA PHE A 238 12.37 -12.68 -3.48
C PHE A 238 13.21 -13.25 -2.32
N PRO A 239 14.13 -12.49 -1.71
CA PRO A 239 14.88 -12.96 -0.54
C PRO A 239 13.92 -13.33 0.60
N ASP A 240 14.11 -14.49 1.21
CA ASP A 240 13.39 -14.89 2.43
C ASP A 240 13.92 -14.10 3.63
N LEU A 241 13.34 -12.93 3.86
CA LEU A 241 13.68 -12.06 4.98
C LEU A 241 12.92 -12.42 6.26
N ASN A 242 11.85 -13.21 6.18
CA ASN A 242 11.13 -13.71 7.34
C ASN A 242 12.04 -14.62 8.16
N SER A 243 12.72 -15.57 7.51
CA SER A 243 13.72 -16.43 8.18
C SER A 243 14.85 -15.63 8.78
N VAL A 244 15.37 -14.63 8.10
CA VAL A 244 16.41 -13.71 8.63
C VAL A 244 15.92 -12.99 9.89
N LEU A 245 14.68 -12.47 9.87
CA LEU A 245 14.06 -11.79 11.00
C LEU A 245 13.91 -12.72 12.20
N TRP A 246 13.30 -13.89 12.00
CA TRP A 246 12.96 -14.80 13.08
C TRP A 246 14.19 -15.50 13.69
N GLU A 247 15.18 -15.90 12.89
CA GLU A 247 16.46 -16.37 13.41
C GLU A 247 17.18 -15.27 14.22
N GLY A 248 17.12 -14.03 13.76
CA GLY A 248 17.68 -12.89 14.49
C GLY A 248 16.98 -12.67 15.84
N GLU A 249 15.66 -12.87 15.90
CA GLU A 249 14.88 -12.80 17.15
C GLU A 249 15.22 -13.92 18.13
N GLU A 250 15.40 -15.15 17.66
CA GLU A 250 15.79 -16.29 18.50
C GLU A 250 17.20 -16.15 19.07
N ARG A 251 18.14 -15.64 18.26
CA ARG A 251 19.53 -15.38 18.68
C ARG A 251 19.67 -14.16 19.59
N ARG A 252 18.64 -13.32 19.76
CA ARG A 252 18.66 -12.09 20.60
C ARG A 252 18.99 -12.33 22.07
N ASN A 253 18.85 -13.54 22.58
CA ASN A 253 19.30 -13.84 23.94
C ASN A 253 20.82 -13.72 24.12
N VAL A 254 21.60 -13.43 23.07
CA VAL A 254 23.05 -13.47 23.16
C VAL A 254 23.76 -12.16 22.88
N TYR A 255 23.55 -11.32 21.84
CA TYR A 255 24.48 -10.17 21.65
C TYR A 255 24.11 -8.99 20.73
N ARG A 256 23.00 -8.93 19.99
CA ARG A 256 22.71 -7.73 19.19
C ARG A 256 21.23 -7.54 18.90
N LYS A 257 20.72 -6.32 19.16
CA LYS A 257 19.38 -5.89 18.73
C LYS A 257 19.38 -5.79 17.20
N MET A 258 18.75 -6.71 16.48
CA MET A 258 18.52 -6.54 15.05
C MET A 258 17.58 -5.35 14.83
N ASN A 259 17.86 -4.60 13.79
CA ASN A 259 16.93 -3.56 13.34
C ASN A 259 15.66 -4.26 12.84
N ASN A 260 14.53 -3.65 13.10
CA ASN A 260 13.21 -4.10 12.67
C ASN A 260 12.73 -3.38 11.39
N HIS A 261 13.66 -2.85 10.61
CA HIS A 261 13.45 -2.15 9.36
C HIS A 261 14.66 -2.38 8.45
N HIS A 262 14.46 -2.34 7.16
CA HIS A 262 15.49 -2.50 6.12
C HIS A 262 16.43 -3.68 6.40
N LEU A 263 15.85 -4.87 6.57
CA LEU A 263 16.64 -6.08 6.73
C LEU A 263 17.54 -6.28 5.51
N PRO A 264 18.83 -6.60 5.70
CA PRO A 264 19.75 -6.75 4.59
C PRO A 264 19.41 -7.97 3.74
N ILE A 265 19.54 -7.85 2.42
CA ILE A 265 19.47 -8.98 1.51
C ILE A 265 20.66 -9.92 1.81
N PRO A 266 20.44 -11.23 2.01
CA PRO A 266 21.51 -12.17 2.29
C PRO A 266 22.57 -12.23 1.18
N GLU A 267 23.85 -12.33 1.54
CA GLU A 267 24.96 -12.36 0.58
C GLU A 267 24.82 -13.50 -0.46
N TRP A 268 24.32 -14.66 -0.03
CA TRP A 268 24.10 -15.79 -0.94
C TRP A 268 23.11 -15.47 -2.06
N TYR A 269 22.09 -14.65 -1.78
CA TYR A 269 21.07 -14.23 -2.76
C TYR A 269 21.67 -13.27 -3.81
N LEU A 270 22.64 -12.47 -3.42
CA LEU A 270 23.35 -11.54 -4.30
C LEU A 270 24.44 -12.23 -5.14
N SER A 271 24.80 -13.49 -4.84
CA SER A 271 25.83 -14.21 -5.55
C SER A 271 25.46 -14.51 -7.00
N GLU A 272 26.46 -14.68 -7.87
CA GLU A 272 26.26 -15.05 -9.29
C GLU A 272 25.65 -16.45 -9.45
N ASN A 273 25.82 -17.32 -8.47
CA ASN A 273 25.30 -18.70 -8.47
C ASN A 273 23.89 -18.82 -7.90
N ALA A 274 23.28 -17.72 -7.42
CA ALA A 274 21.92 -17.74 -6.89
C ALA A 274 20.90 -17.90 -8.02
N THR A 275 19.93 -18.79 -7.84
CA THR A 275 18.82 -18.99 -8.77
C THR A 275 17.79 -17.87 -8.57
N VAL A 276 18.10 -16.69 -9.10
CA VAL A 276 17.24 -15.51 -9.04
C VAL A 276 16.93 -15.02 -10.45
N ALA A 277 15.65 -14.93 -10.77
CA ALA A 277 15.20 -14.43 -12.06
C ALA A 277 15.69 -12.99 -12.30
N VAL A 278 16.04 -12.68 -13.53
CA VAL A 278 16.45 -11.32 -13.90
C VAL A 278 15.32 -10.32 -13.71
N GLU A 279 14.09 -10.78 -13.87
CA GLU A 279 12.86 -10.03 -13.60
C GLU A 279 12.74 -9.69 -12.11
N THR A 280 12.98 -10.66 -11.21
CA THR A 280 12.97 -10.43 -9.76
C THR A 280 14.03 -9.42 -9.35
N ARG A 281 15.26 -9.55 -9.88
CA ARG A 281 16.33 -8.58 -9.64
C ARG A 281 15.95 -7.16 -10.10
N ALA A 282 15.28 -7.07 -11.25
CA ALA A 282 14.82 -5.79 -11.77
C ALA A 282 13.77 -5.13 -10.87
N VAL A 283 12.82 -5.92 -10.36
CA VAL A 283 11.79 -5.43 -9.42
C VAL A 283 12.41 -5.00 -8.10
N ILE A 284 13.36 -5.76 -7.53
CA ILE A 284 14.07 -5.38 -6.31
C ILE A 284 14.81 -4.05 -6.50
N ALA A 285 15.57 -3.90 -7.60
CA ALA A 285 16.27 -2.65 -7.91
C ALA A 285 15.29 -1.47 -8.11
N TRP A 286 14.11 -1.72 -8.64
CA TRP A 286 13.06 -0.72 -8.78
C TRP A 286 12.53 -0.28 -7.43
N MET A 287 12.25 -1.21 -6.51
CA MET A 287 11.79 -0.93 -5.15
C MET A 287 12.85 -0.21 -4.29
N GLU A 288 14.14 -0.51 -4.53
CA GLU A 288 15.25 0.19 -3.85
C GLU A 288 15.45 1.63 -4.38
N LYS A 289 15.11 1.84 -5.66
CA LYS A 289 15.29 3.14 -6.33
C LYS A 289 14.24 4.17 -5.92
N PHE A 290 12.99 3.74 -5.77
CA PHE A 290 11.86 4.61 -5.47
C PHE A 290 11.39 4.40 -4.02
N PRO A 291 11.15 5.46 -3.24
CA PRO A 291 10.71 5.36 -1.85
C PRO A 291 9.21 5.06 -1.75
N PHE A 292 8.78 3.94 -2.30
CA PHE A 292 7.38 3.53 -2.26
C PHE A 292 6.86 3.44 -0.83
N VAL A 293 5.65 3.96 -0.63
CA VAL A 293 4.93 3.96 0.66
C VAL A 293 3.89 2.85 0.69
N LEU A 294 3.16 2.68 -0.40
CA LEU A 294 2.09 1.69 -0.55
C LEU A 294 2.19 1.04 -1.92
N GLY A 295 2.00 -0.25 -1.97
CA GLY A 295 2.02 -1.02 -3.20
C GLY A 295 0.95 -2.09 -3.25
N GLY A 296 0.57 -2.46 -4.47
CA GLY A 296 -0.30 -3.58 -4.73
C GLY A 296 0.21 -4.41 -5.90
N ASN A 297 0.41 -5.70 -5.69
CA ASN A 297 0.67 -6.61 -6.79
C ASN A 297 -0.60 -7.36 -7.18
N ILE A 298 -0.92 -7.31 -8.47
CA ILE A 298 -2.17 -7.82 -9.00
C ILE A 298 -1.94 -9.22 -9.52
N GLN A 299 -2.75 -10.14 -9.01
CA GLN A 299 -2.74 -11.57 -9.30
C GLN A 299 -4.10 -11.97 -9.91
N GLY A 300 -4.22 -13.21 -10.39
CA GLY A 300 -5.45 -13.75 -10.96
C GLY A 300 -5.74 -15.17 -10.51
N GLY A 301 -6.93 -15.68 -10.86
CA GLY A 301 -7.35 -17.03 -10.53
C GLY A 301 -8.13 -17.16 -9.22
N GLU A 302 -8.40 -16.07 -8.52
CA GLU A 302 -9.22 -16.01 -7.32
C GLU A 302 -9.84 -14.61 -7.14
N LEU A 303 -10.74 -14.49 -6.17
CA LEU A 303 -11.34 -13.21 -5.73
C LEU A 303 -11.06 -13.02 -4.24
N VAL A 304 -9.88 -12.52 -3.91
CA VAL A 304 -9.43 -12.30 -2.52
C VAL A 304 -8.27 -11.31 -2.49
N VAL A 305 -8.15 -10.58 -1.41
CA VAL A 305 -6.96 -9.77 -1.11
C VAL A 305 -6.15 -10.42 0.00
N THR A 306 -4.87 -10.67 -0.26
CA THR A 306 -3.96 -11.23 0.75
C THR A 306 -3.01 -10.17 1.28
N TYR A 307 -2.67 -10.29 2.56
CA TYR A 307 -1.77 -9.37 3.25
C TYR A 307 -0.74 -10.13 4.09
N PRO A 308 0.46 -9.52 4.33
CA PRO A 308 1.56 -10.19 5.01
C PRO A 308 1.25 -10.52 6.50
N PHE A 309 2.04 -11.45 7.08
CA PHE A 309 3.08 -12.18 6.36
C PHE A 309 2.49 -13.32 5.55
N ASP A 310 3.14 -13.61 4.42
CA ASP A 310 2.80 -14.73 3.56
C ASP A 310 3.47 -16.03 4.02
N MET A 311 4.44 -15.97 4.91
CA MET A 311 5.16 -17.12 5.45
C MET A 311 4.78 -17.41 6.89
N THR A 312 4.55 -18.70 7.22
CA THR A 312 4.34 -19.16 8.59
C THR A 312 5.67 -19.23 9.36
N ARG A 313 5.66 -18.79 10.64
CA ARG A 313 6.87 -18.75 11.47
C ARG A 313 7.45 -20.14 11.78
N PHE A 314 6.61 -21.14 11.95
CA PHE A 314 7.01 -22.46 12.49
C PHE A 314 6.94 -23.61 11.47
N GLY A 315 6.92 -23.38 10.20
CA GLY A 315 7.15 -24.35 9.10
C GLY A 315 6.40 -25.70 9.12
N THR A 316 5.76 -26.03 10.23
CA THR A 316 5.12 -27.34 10.50
C THR A 316 3.61 -27.32 10.40
N LYS A 317 3.00 -26.14 10.42
CA LYS A 317 1.55 -25.99 10.28
C LYS A 317 1.24 -25.27 8.97
N VAL A 318 0.53 -25.95 8.11
CA VAL A 318 -0.09 -25.42 6.91
C VAL A 318 -1.27 -24.56 7.37
N HIS A 319 -1.43 -23.33 6.83
CA HIS A 319 -2.55 -22.42 7.12
C HIS A 319 -2.56 -21.83 8.56
N GLU A 320 -1.43 -21.37 9.06
CA GLU A 320 -1.34 -20.64 10.33
C GLU A 320 -1.22 -19.13 10.09
N TYR A 321 -2.04 -18.36 10.80
CA TYR A 321 -1.99 -16.89 10.74
C TYR A 321 -0.63 -16.36 11.19
N SER A 322 -0.03 -15.49 10.39
CA SER A 322 1.29 -14.89 10.66
C SER A 322 1.19 -13.37 10.64
N ALA A 323 0.96 -12.79 11.82
CA ALA A 323 0.76 -11.35 11.96
C ALA A 323 2.06 -10.56 11.79
N THR A 324 1.99 -9.45 11.06
CA THR A 324 3.04 -8.42 11.08
C THR A 324 2.88 -7.51 12.30
N PRO A 325 3.89 -6.72 12.68
CA PRO A 325 3.71 -5.65 13.66
C PRO A 325 2.63 -4.62 13.32
N ASP A 326 2.32 -4.45 12.03
CA ASP A 326 1.30 -3.54 11.48
C ASP A 326 0.03 -4.26 11.01
N ASP A 327 -0.30 -5.40 11.60
CA ASP A 327 -1.41 -6.26 11.17
C ASP A 327 -2.73 -5.50 10.97
N HIS A 328 -3.09 -4.61 11.89
CA HIS A 328 -4.31 -3.82 11.77
C HIS A 328 -4.32 -2.87 10.56
N VAL A 329 -3.16 -2.33 10.20
CA VAL A 329 -3.02 -1.47 9.00
C VAL A 329 -3.20 -2.32 7.75
N PHE A 330 -2.55 -3.49 7.68
CA PHE A 330 -2.67 -4.38 6.53
C PHE A 330 -4.09 -4.91 6.34
N ARG A 331 -4.76 -5.29 7.41
CA ARG A 331 -6.19 -5.71 7.36
C ARG A 331 -7.08 -4.58 6.84
N TRP A 332 -6.84 -3.34 7.28
CA TRP A 332 -7.55 -2.19 6.75
C TRP A 332 -7.28 -1.98 5.25
N LEU A 333 -6.01 -2.04 4.82
CA LEU A 333 -5.62 -1.88 3.43
C LEU A 333 -6.28 -2.94 2.54
N ALA A 334 -6.23 -4.21 2.95
CA ALA A 334 -6.88 -5.31 2.24
C ALA A 334 -8.40 -5.11 2.15
N PHE A 335 -9.03 -4.74 3.27
CA PHE A 335 -10.47 -4.48 3.33
C PHE A 335 -10.88 -3.27 2.48
N SER A 336 -10.06 -2.22 2.41
CA SER A 336 -10.37 -1.03 1.58
C SER A 336 -10.52 -1.37 0.10
N TYR A 337 -9.73 -2.33 -0.41
CA TYR A 337 -9.88 -2.85 -1.76
C TYR A 337 -11.08 -3.79 -1.87
N ALA A 338 -11.15 -4.81 -1.01
CA ALA A 338 -12.15 -5.86 -1.11
C ALA A 338 -13.58 -5.34 -0.95
N SER A 339 -13.82 -4.42 -0.02
CA SER A 339 -15.16 -3.86 0.25
C SER A 339 -15.71 -2.97 -0.85
N THR A 340 -14.85 -2.41 -1.70
CA THR A 340 -15.23 -1.55 -2.81
C THR A 340 -15.25 -2.29 -4.16
N HIS A 341 -14.78 -3.53 -4.17
CA HIS A 341 -14.92 -4.42 -5.32
C HIS A 341 -16.37 -4.91 -5.45
N ARG A 342 -16.95 -4.82 -6.65
CA ARG A 342 -18.39 -5.05 -6.82
C ARG A 342 -18.87 -6.42 -6.38
N VAL A 343 -18.03 -7.46 -6.50
CA VAL A 343 -18.46 -8.85 -6.23
C VAL A 343 -17.60 -9.58 -5.21
N MET A 344 -16.44 -9.04 -4.78
CA MET A 344 -15.49 -9.78 -3.93
C MET A 344 -16.08 -10.18 -2.59
N THR A 345 -16.91 -9.32 -2.00
CA THR A 345 -17.58 -9.52 -0.71
C THR A 345 -19.03 -10.03 -0.85
N ASP A 346 -19.54 -10.19 -2.06
CA ASP A 346 -20.90 -10.70 -2.28
C ASP A 346 -20.98 -12.19 -1.92
N ALA A 347 -21.75 -12.51 -0.89
CA ALA A 347 -21.95 -13.88 -0.42
C ALA A 347 -22.67 -14.79 -1.45
N ASN A 348 -23.34 -14.21 -2.45
CA ASN A 348 -24.03 -14.95 -3.51
C ASN A 348 -23.20 -15.11 -4.78
N ARG A 349 -21.98 -14.55 -4.81
CA ARG A 349 -21.08 -14.69 -5.96
C ARG A 349 -20.69 -16.15 -6.20
N ARG A 350 -20.29 -16.45 -7.42
CA ARG A 350 -19.65 -17.73 -7.74
C ARG A 350 -18.38 -17.89 -6.89
N VAL A 351 -18.22 -19.00 -6.21
CA VAL A 351 -16.95 -19.42 -5.60
C VAL A 351 -16.00 -19.85 -6.72
N CYS A 352 -14.80 -19.28 -6.75
CA CYS A 352 -13.87 -19.54 -7.84
C CYS A 352 -13.40 -20.99 -7.88
N HIS A 353 -13.03 -21.54 -6.72
CA HIS A 353 -12.52 -22.91 -6.57
C HIS A 353 -13.10 -23.58 -5.33
N THR A 354 -12.26 -23.88 -4.31
CA THR A 354 -12.69 -24.60 -3.10
C THR A 354 -12.97 -23.66 -1.92
N ASP A 355 -12.28 -22.54 -1.87
CA ASP A 355 -12.32 -21.60 -0.76
C ASP A 355 -13.32 -20.47 -1.03
N ASP A 356 -14.11 -20.14 -0.02
CA ASP A 356 -15.14 -19.10 -0.12
C ASP A 356 -14.75 -17.91 0.75
N PHE A 357 -13.91 -17.04 0.19
CA PHE A 357 -13.40 -15.85 0.86
C PHE A 357 -14.44 -14.74 1.07
N ALA A 358 -15.60 -14.83 0.45
CA ALA A 358 -16.70 -13.87 0.70
C ALA A 358 -17.16 -13.91 2.18
N LYS A 359 -17.01 -15.06 2.85
CA LYS A 359 -17.31 -15.21 4.28
C LYS A 359 -16.29 -14.52 5.19
N GLU A 360 -15.13 -14.19 4.66
CA GLU A 360 -14.03 -13.48 5.33
C GLU A 360 -13.84 -12.08 4.76
N ASP A 361 -14.93 -11.46 4.32
CA ASP A 361 -14.96 -10.12 3.73
C ASP A 361 -14.00 -9.93 2.54
N GLY A 362 -13.72 -11.01 1.80
CA GLY A 362 -12.83 -10.99 0.64
C GLY A 362 -11.35 -10.80 0.98
N THR A 363 -10.95 -11.01 2.24
CA THR A 363 -9.55 -10.80 2.68
C THR A 363 -9.01 -11.98 3.46
N ILE A 364 -7.72 -12.26 3.37
CA ILE A 364 -7.08 -13.31 4.16
C ILE A 364 -5.59 -13.00 4.41
N ASN A 365 -5.09 -13.36 5.58
CA ASN A 365 -3.64 -13.36 5.81
C ASN A 365 -2.97 -14.41 4.89
N GLY A 366 -1.90 -14.02 4.18
CA GLY A 366 -1.28 -14.87 3.17
C GLY A 366 -0.85 -16.23 3.70
N ALA A 367 -0.23 -16.28 4.87
CA ALA A 367 0.19 -17.51 5.51
C ALA A 367 -1.00 -18.42 5.93
N SER A 368 -2.16 -17.85 6.23
CA SER A 368 -3.38 -18.61 6.52
C SER A 368 -3.96 -19.30 5.30
N TRP A 369 -3.70 -18.76 4.11
CA TRP A 369 -4.13 -19.37 2.84
C TRP A 369 -3.08 -20.33 2.32
N HIS A 370 -1.93 -19.82 1.91
CA HIS A 370 -0.80 -20.60 1.42
C HIS A 370 0.49 -20.02 1.94
N THR A 371 1.25 -20.77 2.70
CA THR A 371 2.56 -20.30 3.17
C THR A 371 3.53 -20.18 1.99
N VAL A 372 4.10 -18.99 1.83
CA VAL A 372 5.03 -18.64 0.74
C VAL A 372 6.29 -18.03 1.34
N ALA A 373 7.44 -18.64 1.09
CA ALA A 373 8.73 -18.01 1.36
C ALA A 373 9.17 -17.18 0.15
N GLY A 374 9.74 -16.01 0.40
CA GLY A 374 10.24 -15.14 -0.68
C GLY A 374 9.14 -14.48 -1.49
N SER A 375 8.05 -14.05 -0.86
CA SER A 375 6.99 -13.25 -1.48
C SER A 375 7.40 -11.78 -1.64
N MET A 376 6.77 -11.09 -2.60
CA MET A 376 6.94 -9.65 -2.78
C MET A 376 6.39 -8.86 -1.57
N ASN A 377 5.26 -9.28 -0.99
CA ASN A 377 4.65 -8.62 0.16
C ASN A 377 5.61 -8.58 1.35
N ASP A 378 6.16 -9.72 1.72
CA ASP A 378 7.05 -9.84 2.88
C ASP A 378 8.38 -9.13 2.63
N PHE A 379 8.94 -9.24 1.41
CA PHE A 379 10.14 -8.52 1.01
C PHE A 379 9.96 -7.01 1.09
N SER A 380 8.89 -6.46 0.50
CA SER A 380 8.61 -5.03 0.50
C SER A 380 8.52 -4.47 1.91
N TYR A 381 7.79 -5.14 2.79
CA TYR A 381 7.62 -4.73 4.18
C TYR A 381 8.92 -4.82 5.00
N LEU A 382 9.72 -5.89 4.81
CA LEU A 382 10.92 -6.13 5.62
C LEU A 382 12.17 -5.41 5.12
N HIS A 383 12.28 -5.11 3.82
CA HIS A 383 13.45 -4.49 3.22
C HIS A 383 13.28 -3.02 2.87
N THR A 384 12.06 -2.58 2.59
CA THR A 384 11.74 -1.21 2.15
C THR A 384 10.79 -0.51 3.12
N ASN A 385 10.34 0.68 2.78
CA ASN A 385 9.27 1.38 3.51
C ASN A 385 7.86 1.02 3.00
N CYS A 386 7.76 0.19 1.95
CA CYS A 386 6.52 -0.06 1.24
C CYS A 386 5.64 -1.09 1.97
N PHE A 387 4.38 -0.71 2.19
CA PHE A 387 3.33 -1.62 2.61
C PHE A 387 2.71 -2.26 1.37
N GLU A 388 2.93 -3.54 1.16
CA GLU A 388 2.53 -4.27 -0.04
C GLU A 388 1.47 -5.32 0.27
N ILE A 389 0.45 -5.43 -0.59
CA ILE A 389 -0.57 -6.50 -0.53
C ILE A 389 -0.77 -7.12 -1.91
N SER A 390 -1.29 -8.35 -1.95
CA SER A 390 -1.62 -9.03 -3.22
C SER A 390 -3.13 -9.04 -3.44
N MET A 391 -3.56 -8.67 -4.65
CA MET A 391 -4.95 -8.57 -5.07
C MET A 391 -5.25 -9.60 -6.14
N TYR A 392 -6.03 -10.61 -5.81
CA TYR A 392 -6.54 -11.61 -6.75
C TYR A 392 -7.87 -11.10 -7.30
N VAL A 393 -7.87 -10.59 -8.51
CA VAL A 393 -8.91 -9.69 -9.05
C VAL A 393 -9.97 -10.37 -9.90
N GLY A 394 -9.88 -11.67 -10.12
CA GLY A 394 -10.84 -12.43 -10.91
C GLY A 394 -10.60 -13.92 -10.84
N CYS A 395 -11.67 -14.71 -10.89
CA CYS A 395 -11.62 -16.18 -10.85
C CYS A 395 -10.81 -16.79 -12.01
N ASP A 396 -10.91 -16.18 -13.19
CA ASP A 396 -10.26 -16.68 -14.38
C ASP A 396 -8.95 -15.89 -14.61
N LYS A 397 -7.84 -16.63 -14.75
CA LYS A 397 -6.51 -16.03 -14.98
C LYS A 397 -6.44 -15.31 -16.32
N PHE A 398 -7.12 -15.86 -17.30
CA PHE A 398 -7.17 -15.36 -18.68
C PHE A 398 -8.62 -15.37 -19.16
N PRO A 399 -9.46 -14.43 -18.70
CA PRO A 399 -10.87 -14.35 -19.13
C PRO A 399 -10.95 -14.04 -20.64
N HIS A 400 -12.08 -14.39 -21.25
CA HIS A 400 -12.33 -13.99 -22.63
C HIS A 400 -12.41 -12.45 -22.73
N GLU A 401 -12.01 -11.91 -23.88
CA GLU A 401 -11.96 -10.45 -24.10
C GLU A 401 -13.29 -9.75 -23.83
N SER A 402 -14.40 -10.39 -24.16
CA SER A 402 -15.76 -9.85 -23.90
C SER A 402 -16.09 -9.67 -22.43
N GLU A 403 -15.33 -10.27 -21.51
CA GLU A 403 -15.54 -10.14 -20.07
C GLU A 403 -14.78 -8.94 -19.47
N LEU A 404 -13.81 -8.39 -20.20
CA LEU A 404 -12.97 -7.29 -19.71
C LEU A 404 -13.75 -6.05 -19.26
N PRO A 405 -14.85 -5.63 -19.92
CA PRO A 405 -15.67 -4.52 -19.42
C PRO A 405 -16.25 -4.78 -18.03
N ASP A 406 -16.79 -5.97 -17.78
CA ASP A 406 -17.34 -6.34 -16.48
C ASP A 406 -16.23 -6.44 -15.41
N GLN A 407 -15.08 -7.02 -15.79
CA GLN A 407 -13.92 -7.10 -14.89
C GLN A 407 -13.37 -5.72 -14.53
N TRP A 408 -13.35 -4.79 -15.49
CA TRP A 408 -12.98 -3.40 -15.24
C TRP A 408 -13.95 -2.73 -14.25
N GLU A 409 -15.23 -2.83 -14.51
CA GLU A 409 -16.26 -2.27 -13.63
C GLU A 409 -16.27 -2.88 -12.22
N ASN A 410 -15.87 -4.15 -12.07
CA ASN A 410 -15.75 -4.79 -10.76
C ASN A 410 -14.56 -4.22 -9.95
N ASN A 411 -13.47 -3.84 -10.60
CA ASN A 411 -12.21 -3.48 -9.97
C ASN A 411 -11.91 -1.96 -9.93
N ARG A 412 -12.49 -1.18 -10.83
CA ARG A 412 -12.15 0.24 -11.03
C ARG A 412 -12.17 1.06 -9.73
N GLU A 413 -13.26 0.99 -8.98
CA GLU A 413 -13.38 1.75 -7.74
C GLU A 413 -12.38 1.28 -6.68
N SER A 414 -12.15 -0.03 -6.58
CA SER A 414 -11.19 -0.62 -5.65
C SER A 414 -9.77 -0.15 -5.89
N PHE A 415 -9.36 -0.03 -7.16
CA PHE A 415 -8.04 0.53 -7.49
C PHE A 415 -7.87 1.96 -7.00
N LEU A 416 -8.89 2.80 -7.17
CA LEU A 416 -8.84 4.20 -6.73
C LEU A 416 -8.85 4.30 -5.20
N VAL A 417 -9.76 3.61 -4.54
CA VAL A 417 -9.89 3.64 -3.07
C VAL A 417 -8.62 3.13 -2.40
N PHE A 418 -8.02 2.05 -2.91
CA PHE A 418 -6.76 1.54 -2.35
C PHE A 418 -5.60 2.53 -2.56
N MET A 419 -5.51 3.14 -3.73
CA MET A 419 -4.48 4.15 -4.03
C MET A 419 -4.59 5.35 -3.08
N GLU A 420 -5.80 5.80 -2.76
CA GLU A 420 -6.06 6.88 -1.81
C GLU A 420 -5.55 6.57 -0.39
N GLN A 421 -5.41 5.28 -0.01
CA GLN A 421 -4.90 4.89 1.31
C GLN A 421 -3.43 5.27 1.54
N VAL A 422 -2.68 5.61 0.50
CA VAL A 422 -1.29 6.10 0.63
C VAL A 422 -1.20 7.38 1.46
N HIS A 423 -2.28 8.16 1.54
CA HIS A 423 -2.40 9.38 2.34
C HIS A 423 -2.86 9.15 3.78
N ARG A 424 -2.84 7.89 4.26
CA ARG A 424 -3.28 7.55 5.61
C ARG A 424 -2.12 7.58 6.60
N GLY A 425 -2.39 7.96 7.86
CA GLY A 425 -1.39 7.95 8.92
C GLY A 425 -0.69 9.28 9.12
N ILE A 426 0.64 9.27 9.22
CA ILE A 426 1.45 10.46 9.41
C ILE A 426 2.44 10.65 8.27
N LYS A 427 2.70 11.91 7.94
CA LYS A 427 3.78 12.33 7.04
C LYS A 427 4.57 13.48 7.64
N GLY A 428 5.79 13.69 7.21
CA GLY A 428 6.55 14.82 7.72
C GLY A 428 7.96 14.91 7.17
N LEU A 429 8.70 15.86 7.73
CA LEU A 429 10.10 16.10 7.44
C LEU A 429 10.94 15.88 8.69
N VAL A 430 12.07 15.24 8.53
CA VAL A 430 13.15 15.19 9.52
C VAL A 430 14.28 16.08 9.03
N GLN A 431 14.54 17.17 9.73
CA GLN A 431 15.52 18.19 9.34
C GLN A 431 16.54 18.45 10.43
N ASP A 432 17.70 18.97 10.04
CA ASP A 432 18.65 19.52 11.00
C ASP A 432 18.25 20.94 11.43
N GLN A 433 19.01 21.53 12.36
CA GLN A 433 18.78 22.90 12.86
C GLN A 433 18.93 24.01 11.79
N HIS A 434 19.42 23.65 10.60
CA HIS A 434 19.58 24.57 9.46
C HIS A 434 18.49 24.38 8.40
N GLY A 435 17.49 23.52 8.68
CA GLY A 435 16.40 23.23 7.75
C GLY A 435 16.76 22.25 6.62
N ARG A 436 17.92 21.59 6.69
CA ARG A 436 18.33 20.59 5.70
C ARG A 436 17.71 19.24 6.05
N GLY A 437 17.10 18.58 5.09
CA GLY A 437 16.57 17.24 5.25
C GLY A 437 17.63 16.23 5.66
N ILE A 438 17.25 15.27 6.46
CA ILE A 438 18.12 14.19 6.94
C ILE A 438 17.65 12.88 6.30
N PRO A 439 18.37 12.35 5.30
CA PRO A 439 18.01 11.08 4.68
C PRO A 439 18.28 9.90 5.63
N ASN A 440 17.55 8.82 5.43
CA ASN A 440 17.67 7.58 6.20
C ASN A 440 17.49 7.77 7.72
N ALA A 441 16.82 8.83 8.16
CA ALA A 441 16.41 8.96 9.55
C ALA A 441 15.32 7.94 9.86
N VAL A 442 15.48 7.23 10.96
CA VAL A 442 14.56 6.17 11.38
C VAL A 442 13.40 6.77 12.14
N ILE A 443 12.18 6.43 11.74
CA ILE A 443 10.92 6.81 12.37
C ILE A 443 10.35 5.59 13.08
N SER A 444 10.34 5.64 14.39
CA SER A 444 9.85 4.56 15.27
C SER A 444 8.54 4.99 15.94
N VAL A 445 7.56 4.11 15.94
CA VAL A 445 6.29 4.28 16.64
C VAL A 445 6.29 3.40 17.89
N GLU A 446 6.02 3.99 19.07
CA GLU A 446 6.00 3.23 20.32
C GLU A 446 4.91 2.15 20.29
N GLY A 447 5.27 0.92 20.63
CA GLY A 447 4.37 -0.24 20.62
C GLY A 447 4.29 -1.00 19.28
N ILE A 448 4.83 -0.44 18.19
CA ILE A 448 4.87 -1.10 16.89
C ILE A 448 6.33 -1.43 16.55
N ASN A 449 6.64 -2.72 16.44
CA ASN A 449 8.02 -3.18 16.20
C ASN A 449 8.36 -3.20 14.70
N HIS A 450 8.10 -2.10 14.02
CA HIS A 450 8.46 -1.87 12.63
C HIS A 450 8.68 -0.38 12.39
N ASP A 451 9.83 -0.01 11.87
CA ASP A 451 10.23 1.37 11.63
C ASP A 451 10.24 1.66 10.12
N VAL A 452 10.06 2.91 9.75
CA VAL A 452 10.30 3.40 8.39
C VAL A 452 11.46 4.38 8.39
N THR A 453 11.98 4.74 7.22
CA THR A 453 13.07 5.70 7.06
C THR A 453 12.66 6.87 6.18
N THR A 454 13.35 8.00 6.37
CA THR A 454 13.16 9.17 5.50
C THR A 454 13.78 8.95 4.12
N ALA A 455 13.15 9.52 3.09
CA ALA A 455 13.69 9.65 1.75
C ALA A 455 14.89 10.62 1.70
N ILE A 456 15.41 10.86 0.50
CA ILE A 456 16.64 11.63 0.29
C ILE A 456 16.55 13.07 0.82
N ASP A 457 15.38 13.70 0.75
CA ASP A 457 15.13 15.07 1.19
C ASP A 457 14.64 15.17 2.64
N GLY A 458 14.63 14.03 3.36
CA GLY A 458 14.27 13.95 4.77
C GLY A 458 12.77 13.82 5.01
N ASP A 459 11.99 13.66 3.98
CA ASP A 459 10.56 13.42 4.05
C ASP A 459 10.26 11.93 4.31
N TYR A 460 9.11 11.66 4.93
CA TYR A 460 8.68 10.31 5.28
C TYR A 460 7.16 10.20 5.34
N TRP A 461 6.69 8.96 5.16
CA TRP A 461 5.31 8.55 5.36
C TRP A 461 5.29 7.31 6.26
N ARG A 462 4.36 7.28 7.18
CA ARG A 462 4.11 6.12 8.04
C ARG A 462 2.63 5.84 8.06
N LEU A 463 2.22 4.78 7.38
CA LEU A 463 0.82 4.35 7.38
C LEU A 463 0.43 3.88 8.78
N LEU A 464 -0.66 4.43 9.30
CA LEU A 464 -1.20 4.16 10.63
C LEU A 464 -2.72 4.31 10.59
N ASN A 465 -3.41 3.50 11.36
CA ASN A 465 -4.84 3.68 11.61
C ASN A 465 -5.09 4.87 12.55
N PRO A 466 -6.33 5.39 12.62
CA PRO A 466 -6.66 6.46 13.55
C PRO A 466 -6.29 6.12 14.99
N GLY A 467 -5.64 7.06 15.69
CA GLY A 467 -5.17 6.88 17.06
C GLY A 467 -4.13 7.91 17.48
N GLU A 468 -3.69 7.81 18.73
CA GLU A 468 -2.62 8.65 19.29
C GLU A 468 -1.32 7.85 19.36
N TYR A 469 -0.28 8.37 18.76
CA TYR A 469 0.99 7.69 18.62
C TYR A 469 2.14 8.53 19.17
N LYS A 470 3.02 7.87 19.92
CA LYS A 470 4.29 8.46 20.33
C LYS A 470 5.38 8.06 19.33
N VAL A 471 5.84 9.04 18.55
CA VAL A 471 6.74 8.85 17.42
C VAL A 471 8.11 9.42 17.74
N THR A 472 9.16 8.67 17.43
CA THR A 472 10.55 9.06 17.65
C THR A 472 11.33 9.04 16.35
N ALA A 473 11.95 10.16 16.00
CA ALA A 473 12.91 10.24 14.89
C ALA A 473 14.35 10.10 15.42
N LYS A 474 15.16 9.28 14.73
CA LYS A 474 16.57 9.02 15.05
C LYS A 474 17.40 9.04 13.78
N ALA A 475 18.59 9.66 13.85
CA ALA A 475 19.56 9.62 12.76
C ALA A 475 20.98 9.53 13.31
N GLU A 476 21.88 8.91 12.54
CA GLU A 476 23.29 8.80 12.94
C GLU A 476 23.92 10.19 13.05
N GLY A 477 24.63 10.44 14.14
CA GLY A 477 25.24 11.74 14.41
C GLY A 477 24.32 12.82 14.94
N TYR A 478 23.03 12.50 15.18
CA TYR A 478 22.04 13.43 15.73
C TYR A 478 21.45 12.91 17.04
N SER A 479 20.94 13.84 17.86
CA SER A 479 20.14 13.50 19.03
C SER A 479 18.72 13.16 18.58
N SER A 480 18.13 12.09 19.13
CA SER A 480 16.75 11.71 18.81
C SER A 480 15.74 12.75 19.31
N ALA A 481 14.61 12.85 18.62
CA ALA A 481 13.47 13.66 19.03
C ALA A 481 12.20 12.81 19.07
N THR A 482 11.34 13.04 20.06
CA THR A 482 10.07 12.31 20.23
C THR A 482 8.91 13.30 20.28
N ARG A 483 7.80 12.97 19.62
CA ARG A 483 6.55 13.74 19.61
C ARG A 483 5.34 12.82 19.70
N ASN A 484 4.23 13.36 20.19
CA ASN A 484 2.93 12.74 20.05
C ASN A 484 2.29 13.23 18.75
N CYS A 485 1.82 12.30 17.93
CA CYS A 485 1.19 12.56 16.64
C CYS A 485 -0.17 11.83 16.63
N GLY A 486 -1.25 12.59 16.54
CA GLY A 486 -2.60 12.04 16.44
C GLY A 486 -2.95 11.78 14.98
N VAL A 487 -3.49 10.61 14.66
CA VAL A 487 -4.05 10.27 13.35
C VAL A 487 -5.56 10.36 13.45
N GLY A 488 -6.14 11.25 12.65
CA GLY A 488 -7.58 11.41 12.55
C GLY A 488 -8.24 10.35 11.69
N TYR A 489 -9.56 10.43 11.64
CA TYR A 489 -10.36 9.58 10.75
C TYR A 489 -10.53 10.16 9.35
N ASP A 490 -10.30 11.45 9.20
CA ASP A 490 -10.44 12.10 7.90
C ASP A 490 -9.36 11.63 6.92
N MET A 491 -9.67 11.69 5.64
CA MET A 491 -8.69 11.42 4.59
C MET A 491 -7.57 12.47 4.64
N GLY A 492 -6.34 12.01 4.56
CA GLY A 492 -5.15 12.83 4.62
C GLY A 492 -4.24 12.49 5.80
N ALA A 493 -2.93 12.45 5.54
CA ALA A 493 -1.93 12.17 6.58
C ALA A 493 -1.73 13.38 7.49
N THR A 494 -1.63 13.10 8.79
CA THR A 494 -1.30 14.12 9.79
C THR A 494 0.18 14.53 9.69
N LEU A 495 0.44 15.83 9.71
CA LEU A 495 1.82 16.35 9.68
C LEU A 495 2.53 16.14 11.02
N CYS A 496 3.67 15.48 10.99
CA CYS A 496 4.50 15.23 12.17
C CYS A 496 6.00 15.46 11.82
N HIS A 497 6.47 16.71 11.96
CA HIS A 497 7.84 17.11 11.61
C HIS A 497 8.79 16.97 12.80
N PHE A 498 10.07 16.69 12.51
CA PHE A 498 11.15 16.59 13.51
C PHE A 498 12.33 17.47 13.13
N VAL A 499 12.92 18.13 14.14
CA VAL A 499 14.18 18.84 14.01
C VAL A 499 15.19 18.18 14.93
N LEU A 500 16.27 17.65 14.36
CA LEU A 500 17.32 16.95 15.10
C LEU A 500 18.57 17.81 15.27
N ALA A 501 19.11 17.83 16.48
CA ALA A 501 20.37 18.52 16.79
C ALA A 501 21.54 17.56 16.59
N ARG A 502 22.62 18.03 15.94
CA ARG A 502 23.87 17.25 15.82
C ARG A 502 24.49 17.01 17.19
N THR A 503 24.96 15.78 17.42
CA THR A 503 25.69 15.43 18.64
C THR A 503 27.08 16.08 18.66
N ASN A 504 27.61 16.32 19.84
CA ASN A 504 28.99 16.87 19.98
C ASN A 504 30.03 15.97 19.32
N LEU A 505 29.83 14.64 19.36
CA LEU A 505 30.74 13.67 18.74
C LEU A 505 30.75 13.82 17.21
N SER A 506 29.59 14.00 16.60
CA SER A 506 29.44 14.23 15.16
C SER A 506 30.11 15.54 14.74
N ARG A 507 29.91 16.62 15.52
CA ARG A 507 30.57 17.92 15.30
C ARG A 507 32.11 17.80 15.37
N ILE A 508 32.63 17.04 16.32
CA ILE A 508 34.07 16.81 16.44
C ILE A 508 34.62 16.02 15.25
N LYS A 509 33.92 14.97 14.81
CA LYS A 509 34.29 14.20 13.60
C LYS A 509 34.38 15.11 12.36
N GLU A 510 33.38 15.92 12.14
CA GLU A 510 33.31 16.85 10.99
C GLU A 510 34.46 17.88 11.03
N ILE A 511 34.80 18.40 12.22
CA ILE A 511 35.95 19.30 12.40
C ILE A 511 37.26 18.57 12.09
N MET A 512 37.42 17.33 12.56
CA MET A 512 38.62 16.52 12.28
C MET A 512 38.75 16.17 10.80
N GLU A 513 37.65 15.90 10.10
CA GLU A 513 37.65 15.64 8.65
C GLU A 513 38.01 16.90 7.83
N LYS A 514 37.48 18.06 8.20
CA LYS A 514 37.78 19.35 7.51
C LYS A 514 39.20 19.85 7.72
N PHE A 515 39.77 19.62 8.88
CA PHE A 515 41.06 20.17 9.23
C PHE A 515 42.21 19.13 9.21
N GLY A 516 41.94 17.90 8.80
CA GLY A 516 42.94 16.82 8.82
C GLY A 516 43.35 16.45 10.25
N LYS A 517 44.23 15.44 10.39
CA LYS A 517 44.76 14.98 11.69
C LYS A 517 45.77 15.94 12.33
N GLN A 518 45.75 17.23 11.98
CA GLN A 518 46.60 18.18 12.71
C GLN A 518 45.98 18.46 14.09
N PRO A 519 46.75 18.39 15.16
CA PRO A 519 46.25 18.68 16.49
C PRO A 519 45.77 20.13 16.53
N ILE A 520 44.47 20.31 16.84
CA ILE A 520 43.90 21.63 17.06
C ILE A 520 44.62 22.19 18.30
N ASN A 521 45.49 23.18 18.12
CA ASN A 521 46.06 23.92 19.21
C ASN A 521 44.97 24.78 19.85
N LEU A 522 44.24 24.19 20.76
CA LEU A 522 43.35 24.92 21.66
C LEU A 522 44.23 25.71 22.61
N SER A 523 44.59 26.93 22.23
CA SER A 523 45.18 27.87 23.17
C SER A 523 44.10 28.16 24.24
N LEU A 524 44.18 27.41 25.32
CA LEU A 524 43.45 27.70 26.54
C LEU A 524 43.90 29.09 27.02
N LYS A 525 43.14 30.15 26.65
CA LYS A 525 43.25 31.42 27.37
C LYS A 525 42.90 31.14 28.83
N ARG A 526 43.94 31.00 29.65
CA ARG A 526 43.81 30.94 31.10
C ARG A 526 43.09 32.21 31.55
N PHE A 527 41.84 32.10 31.96
CA PHE A 527 41.21 33.14 32.75
C PHE A 527 41.94 33.25 34.08
N ARG A 528 42.77 34.27 34.23
CA ARG A 528 43.33 34.66 35.50
C ARG A 528 42.18 35.11 36.40
N ARG A 529 41.81 34.29 37.40
CA ARG A 529 40.98 34.72 38.52
C ARG A 529 41.75 35.79 39.30
N VAL A 530 41.33 37.04 39.19
CA VAL A 530 41.77 38.13 40.09
C VAL A 530 41.16 37.86 41.47
N ARG A 531 42.00 37.40 42.41
CA ARG A 531 41.61 37.34 43.82
C ARG A 531 41.67 38.76 44.40
N HIS A 532 40.54 39.39 44.66
CA HIS A 532 40.45 40.55 45.53
C HIS A 532 40.67 40.11 46.97
N ARG A 533 41.84 40.50 47.52
CA ARG A 533 42.08 40.51 48.95
C ARG A 533 41.28 41.67 49.56
N ARG A 534 40.30 41.38 50.36
CA ARG A 534 39.79 42.34 51.37
C ARG A 534 40.86 42.48 52.45
N ARG A 535 41.41 43.68 52.61
CA ARG A 535 42.05 44.13 53.84
C ARG A 535 41.01 44.78 54.71
N GLN A 536 40.95 44.31 55.96
CA GLN A 536 40.23 44.96 57.03
C GLN A 536 40.91 46.26 57.40
N LEU A 537 40.13 47.25 57.64
CA LEU A 537 40.15 48.16 58.81
C LEU A 537 38.74 48.64 59.00
#